data_184c66ab58ca26d6a4e39c70698c5feb
#
_entry.id   184c66ab58ca26d6a4e39c70698c5feb
#
_cell.length_a   1.000
_cell.length_b   1.000
_cell.length_c   1.000
_cell.angle_alpha   90.00
_cell.angle_beta   90.00
_cell.angle_gamma   90.00
#
_symmetry.space_group_name_H-M   'P 1'
#
loop_
_entity.id
_entity.type
_entity.pdbx_description
1 polymer ?
#
loop_
_entity_poly.entity_id
_entity_poly.type
_entity_poly.pdbx_seq_one_letter_code
_entity_poly.pdbx_strand_id
1 'polypeptide(L)'
;MNRPYEGEWKLEADKFGKTEGRLYRYFENIKRIASLNEQNVELDKRYDHVDEILRTSNFNFDISISSIGFEERVQTSCTGESVVEKQMFQQAERLIKEQKIIRKNQFRNQVEINELERNNIKIRVAVSMLDEEQKKFIYFKYNKKMPIEGIAEELNLSIRTTYRLRKQIIEEVMKLL
;
A
#
# COMPACT_ATOMS: atom_id res chain seq x y z
N MET A 1 6.83 50.29 14.29
CA MET A 1 6.79 49.09 13.42
C MET A 1 7.92 48.16 13.92
N ASN A 2 7.54 47.16 14.72
CA ASN A 2 8.48 46.15 15.18
C ASN A 2 8.87 45.25 14.01
N ARG A 3 10.14 45.23 13.62
CA ARG A 3 10.66 44.19 12.72
C ARG A 3 10.72 42.89 13.54
N PRO A 4 10.09 41.81 13.04
CA PRO A 4 10.21 40.52 13.73
C PRO A 4 11.71 40.12 13.78
N TYR A 5 12.16 39.62 14.94
CA TYR A 5 13.51 39.15 15.13
C TYR A 5 13.88 38.10 14.08
N GLU A 6 15.11 38.13 13.56
CA GLU A 6 15.57 37.17 12.52
C GLU A 6 15.35 35.69 12.86
N GLY A 7 15.12 35.35 14.10
CA GLY A 7 14.80 34.00 14.55
C GLY A 7 13.37 33.58 14.29
N GLU A 8 12.39 34.49 14.35
CA GLU A 8 10.96 34.14 14.21
C GLU A 8 10.59 33.75 12.78
N TRP A 9 11.06 34.49 11.78
CA TRP A 9 10.76 34.16 10.38
C TRP A 9 11.49 32.88 9.90
N LYS A 10 12.66 32.56 10.44
CA LYS A 10 13.32 31.28 10.18
C LYS A 10 12.53 30.12 10.77
N LEU A 11 12.00 30.29 11.98
CA LEU A 11 11.17 29.29 12.64
C LEU A 11 9.84 29.06 11.88
N GLU A 12 9.22 30.14 11.36
CA GLU A 12 8.01 30.04 10.54
C GLU A 12 8.28 29.36 9.19
N ALA A 13 9.38 29.70 8.52
CA ALA A 13 9.77 29.05 7.28
C ALA A 13 10.04 27.55 7.47
N ASP A 14 10.65 27.15 8.58
CA ASP A 14 10.88 25.73 8.91
C ASP A 14 9.56 25.01 9.19
N LYS A 15 8.64 25.61 9.93
CA LYS A 15 7.29 25.06 10.16
C LYS A 15 6.52 24.91 8.86
N PHE A 16 6.59 25.92 7.99
CA PHE A 16 5.97 25.88 6.67
C PHE A 16 6.46 24.69 5.84
N GLY A 17 7.78 24.53 5.70
CA GLY A 17 8.37 23.41 4.98
C GLY A 17 8.03 22.04 5.58
N LYS A 18 7.99 21.95 6.92
CA LYS A 18 7.58 20.71 7.61
C LYS A 18 6.12 20.37 7.34
N THR A 19 5.23 21.36 7.29
CA THR A 19 3.80 21.15 6.98
C THR A 19 3.59 20.71 5.55
N GLU A 20 4.27 21.33 4.58
CA GLU A 20 4.26 20.86 3.19
C GLU A 20 4.76 19.42 3.07
N GLY A 21 5.87 19.10 3.75
CA GLY A 21 6.39 17.73 3.79
C GLY A 21 5.41 16.71 4.38
N ARG A 22 4.56 17.13 5.34
CA ARG A 22 3.47 16.29 5.87
C ARG A 22 2.35 16.09 4.85
N LEU A 23 1.98 17.13 4.10
CA LEU A 23 0.97 17.03 3.03
C LEU A 23 1.44 16.11 1.90
N TYR A 24 2.70 16.19 1.45
CA TYR A 24 3.24 15.24 0.48
C TYR A 24 3.17 13.80 1.00
N ARG A 25 3.63 13.56 2.22
CA ARG A 25 3.58 12.21 2.85
C ARG A 25 2.15 11.71 3.00
N TYR A 26 1.19 12.58 3.31
CA TYR A 26 -0.21 12.21 3.39
C TYR A 26 -0.72 11.57 2.09
N PHE A 27 -0.47 12.21 0.94
CA PHE A 27 -0.91 11.66 -0.34
C PHE A 27 -0.08 10.44 -0.78
N GLU A 28 1.20 10.38 -0.44
CA GLU A 28 2.02 9.19 -0.66
C GLU A 28 1.51 8.00 0.17
N ASN A 29 1.15 8.24 1.43
CA ASN A 29 0.54 7.21 2.29
C ASN A 29 -0.80 6.72 1.72
N ILE A 30 -1.66 7.61 1.20
CA ILE A 30 -2.93 7.21 0.56
C ILE A 30 -2.66 6.27 -0.62
N LYS A 31 -1.69 6.60 -1.48
CA LYS A 31 -1.31 5.74 -2.61
C LYS A 31 -0.74 4.40 -2.13
N ARG A 32 0.06 4.42 -1.08
CA ARG A 32 0.61 3.20 -0.49
C ARG A 32 -0.48 2.31 0.09
N ILE A 33 -1.44 2.88 0.83
CA ILE A 33 -2.61 2.16 1.35
C ILE A 33 -3.41 1.52 0.22
N ALA A 34 -3.68 2.25 -0.86
CA ALA A 34 -4.37 1.71 -2.03
C ALA A 34 -3.62 0.51 -2.63
N SER A 35 -2.30 0.64 -2.83
CA SER A 35 -1.46 -0.46 -3.33
C SER A 35 -1.44 -1.68 -2.41
N LEU A 36 -1.40 -1.48 -1.08
CA LEU A 36 -1.44 -2.60 -0.11
C LEU A 36 -2.80 -3.30 -0.11
N ASN A 37 -3.89 -2.55 -0.28
CA ASN A 37 -5.22 -3.13 -0.41
C ASN A 37 -5.36 -3.96 -1.68
N GLU A 38 -4.85 -3.49 -2.83
CA GLU A 38 -4.80 -4.26 -4.07
C GLU A 38 -3.99 -5.56 -3.90
N GLN A 39 -2.83 -5.48 -3.25
CA GLN A 39 -2.02 -6.67 -2.93
C GLN A 39 -2.78 -7.66 -2.05
N ASN A 40 -3.55 -7.18 -1.05
CA ASN A 40 -4.35 -8.05 -0.21
C ASN A 40 -5.46 -8.75 -1.01
N VAL A 41 -6.10 -8.08 -1.96
CA VAL A 41 -7.09 -8.69 -2.85
C VAL A 41 -6.48 -9.81 -3.70
N GLU A 42 -5.27 -9.61 -4.24
CA GLU A 42 -4.57 -10.66 -4.99
C GLU A 42 -4.14 -11.84 -4.08
N LEU A 43 -3.70 -11.55 -2.86
CA LEU A 43 -3.39 -12.58 -1.88
C LEU A 43 -4.62 -13.39 -1.46
N ASP A 44 -5.80 -12.76 -1.35
CA ASP A 44 -7.07 -13.46 -1.07
C ASP A 44 -7.43 -14.41 -2.21
N LYS A 45 -7.40 -13.97 -3.46
CA LYS A 45 -7.63 -14.83 -4.63
C LYS A 45 -6.70 -16.04 -4.64
N ARG A 46 -5.42 -15.81 -4.33
CA ARG A 46 -4.43 -16.88 -4.28
C ARG A 46 -4.70 -17.85 -3.12
N TYR A 47 -5.11 -17.32 -1.98
CA TYR A 47 -5.50 -18.14 -0.83
C TYR A 47 -6.69 -19.04 -1.18
N ASP A 48 -7.74 -18.50 -1.79
CA ASP A 48 -8.94 -19.22 -2.17
C ASP A 48 -8.61 -20.32 -3.19
N HIS A 49 -7.75 -20.02 -4.17
CA HIS A 49 -7.28 -21.02 -5.13
C HIS A 49 -6.52 -22.17 -4.46
N VAL A 50 -5.61 -21.88 -3.54
CA VAL A 50 -4.88 -22.92 -2.79
C VAL A 50 -5.83 -23.72 -1.91
N ASP A 51 -6.82 -23.08 -1.27
CA ASP A 51 -7.83 -23.73 -0.46
C ASP A 51 -8.71 -24.67 -1.30
N GLU A 52 -9.10 -24.26 -2.49
CA GLU A 52 -9.85 -25.08 -3.43
C GLU A 52 -9.07 -26.35 -3.84
N ILE A 53 -7.79 -26.21 -4.18
CA ILE A 53 -6.93 -27.37 -4.50
C ILE A 53 -6.86 -28.34 -3.31
N LEU A 54 -6.69 -27.84 -2.10
CA LEU A 54 -6.62 -28.65 -0.89
C LEU A 54 -7.94 -29.38 -0.62
N ARG A 55 -9.11 -28.72 -0.83
CA ARG A 55 -10.44 -29.32 -0.62
C ARG A 55 -10.80 -30.36 -1.67
N THR A 56 -10.45 -30.08 -2.93
CA THR A 56 -10.78 -30.97 -4.03
C THR A 56 -9.77 -32.08 -4.24
N SER A 57 -8.63 -32.02 -3.52
CA SER A 57 -7.50 -32.93 -3.73
C SER A 57 -7.05 -33.00 -5.19
N ASN A 58 -7.28 -31.91 -5.93
CA ASN A 58 -6.93 -31.81 -7.35
C ASN A 58 -5.46 -31.41 -7.50
N PHE A 59 -4.59 -32.33 -7.09
CA PHE A 59 -3.15 -32.13 -7.20
C PHE A 59 -2.72 -32.42 -8.65
N ASN A 60 -2.17 -31.44 -9.33
CA ASN A 60 -1.50 -31.67 -10.61
C ASN A 60 -0.20 -32.43 -10.34
N PHE A 61 -0.22 -33.74 -10.56
CA PHE A 61 1.00 -34.54 -10.57
C PHE A 61 1.61 -34.42 -11.96
N ASP A 62 2.76 -33.77 -12.09
CA ASP A 62 3.67 -34.02 -13.19
C ASP A 62 4.24 -35.44 -12.98
N ILE A 63 3.42 -36.43 -13.30
CA ILE A 63 3.94 -37.78 -13.49
C ILE A 63 4.71 -37.72 -14.81
N SER A 64 5.93 -37.23 -14.78
CA SER A 64 6.89 -37.60 -15.81
C SER A 64 7.11 -39.09 -15.60
N ILE A 65 6.25 -39.87 -16.27
CA ILE A 65 6.49 -41.28 -16.53
C ILE A 65 7.67 -41.28 -17.51
N SER A 66 8.87 -41.06 -16.96
CA SER A 66 10.05 -41.54 -17.62
C SER A 66 9.79 -43.04 -17.80
N SER A 67 9.67 -43.48 -19.05
CA SER A 67 9.48 -44.84 -19.47
C SER A 67 10.49 -45.76 -18.75
N ILE A 68 10.16 -46.15 -17.53
CA ILE A 68 10.83 -47.26 -16.87
C ILE A 68 10.25 -48.47 -17.54
N GLY A 69 11.09 -49.15 -18.31
CA GLY A 69 10.73 -50.39 -18.98
C GLY A 69 9.97 -51.30 -18.03
N PHE A 70 8.96 -51.95 -18.56
CA PHE A 70 8.19 -53.00 -17.90
C PHE A 70 9.13 -54.15 -17.51
N GLU A 71 9.94 -53.95 -16.47
CA GLU A 71 10.53 -55.05 -15.75
C GLU A 71 9.81 -55.14 -14.42
N GLU A 72 9.08 -56.20 -14.29
CA GLU A 72 8.29 -56.66 -13.17
C GLU A 72 9.16 -56.76 -11.91
N ARG A 73 9.34 -55.65 -11.20
CA ARG A 73 9.80 -55.64 -9.81
C ARG A 73 8.81 -54.82 -9.01
N VAL A 74 7.87 -55.53 -8.41
CA VAL A 74 7.11 -55.05 -7.27
C VAL A 74 8.12 -54.81 -6.15
N GLN A 75 8.69 -53.63 -6.09
CA GLN A 75 9.35 -53.15 -4.90
C GLN A 75 8.29 -52.77 -3.89
N THR A 76 7.87 -53.69 -3.07
CA THR A 76 7.20 -53.42 -1.81
C THR A 76 8.16 -52.61 -0.97
N SER A 77 7.94 -51.27 -0.87
CA SER A 77 8.61 -50.45 0.13
C SER A 77 8.23 -50.98 1.50
N CYS A 78 9.20 -51.12 2.41
CA CYS A 78 8.99 -51.66 3.77
C CYS A 78 8.02 -50.83 4.66
N THR A 79 7.50 -49.73 4.17
CA THR A 79 6.58 -48.82 4.87
C THR A 79 5.14 -48.91 4.40
N GLY A 80 4.81 -49.70 3.36
CA GLY A 80 3.43 -49.86 2.89
C GLY A 80 2.79 -48.60 2.23
N GLU A 81 3.50 -47.47 2.20
CA GLU A 81 3.01 -46.21 1.59
C GLU A 81 3.25 -46.23 0.08
N SER A 82 2.21 -45.91 -0.69
CA SER A 82 2.33 -45.73 -2.12
C SER A 82 3.16 -44.48 -2.43
N VAL A 83 4.00 -44.56 -3.49
CA VAL A 83 4.75 -43.38 -3.99
C VAL A 83 3.84 -42.19 -4.26
N VAL A 84 2.63 -42.48 -4.74
CA VAL A 84 1.59 -41.47 -5.03
C VAL A 84 1.13 -40.80 -3.74
N GLU A 85 0.86 -41.56 -2.68
CA GLU A 85 0.47 -41.01 -1.39
C GLU A 85 1.54 -40.10 -0.81
N LYS A 86 2.79 -40.51 -0.85
CA LYS A 86 3.91 -39.66 -0.41
C LYS A 86 4.01 -38.34 -1.18
N GLN A 87 3.79 -38.37 -2.51
CA GLN A 87 3.75 -37.16 -3.32
C GLN A 87 2.57 -36.26 -2.96
N MET A 88 1.39 -36.84 -2.73
CA MET A 88 0.20 -36.11 -2.27
C MET A 88 0.44 -35.40 -0.95
N PHE A 89 1.03 -36.08 0.04
CA PHE A 89 1.38 -35.46 1.31
C PHE A 89 2.36 -34.32 1.17
N GLN A 90 3.40 -34.49 0.37
CA GLN A 90 4.39 -33.44 0.10
C GLN A 90 3.74 -32.21 -0.58
N GLN A 91 2.85 -32.41 -1.54
CA GLN A 91 2.12 -31.32 -2.20
C GLN A 91 1.18 -30.61 -1.23
N ALA A 92 0.40 -31.35 -0.45
CA ALA A 92 -0.46 -30.78 0.58
C ALA A 92 0.32 -29.96 1.61
N GLU A 93 1.46 -30.45 2.09
CA GLU A 93 2.32 -29.68 2.99
C GLU A 93 2.84 -28.39 2.37
N ARG A 94 3.22 -28.41 1.09
CA ARG A 94 3.65 -27.20 0.36
C ARG A 94 2.53 -26.18 0.32
N LEU A 95 1.32 -26.59 -0.06
CA LEU A 95 0.16 -25.72 -0.16
C LEU A 95 -0.25 -25.15 1.21
N ILE A 96 -0.21 -25.95 2.27
CA ILE A 96 -0.45 -25.47 3.63
C ILE A 96 0.62 -24.44 4.07
N LYS A 97 1.88 -24.66 3.72
CA LYS A 97 2.94 -23.67 3.97
C LYS A 97 2.70 -22.39 3.20
N GLU A 98 2.26 -22.51 1.94
CA GLU A 98 1.90 -21.36 1.10
C GLU A 98 0.74 -20.56 1.72
N GLN A 99 -0.35 -21.20 2.15
CA GLN A 99 -1.45 -20.53 2.86
C GLN A 99 -0.96 -19.74 4.08
N LYS A 100 -0.08 -20.33 4.88
CA LYS A 100 0.52 -19.65 6.05
C LYS A 100 1.31 -18.41 5.65
N ILE A 101 2.07 -18.48 4.56
CA ILE A 101 2.84 -17.34 4.02
C ILE A 101 1.89 -16.23 3.54
N ILE A 102 0.84 -16.59 2.80
CA ILE A 102 -0.17 -15.64 2.32
C ILE A 102 -0.79 -14.90 3.51
N ARG A 103 -1.30 -15.61 4.51
CA ARG A 103 -1.90 -15.01 5.72
C ARG A 103 -0.93 -14.12 6.49
N LYS A 104 0.34 -14.52 6.58
CA LYS A 104 1.38 -13.70 7.20
C LYS A 104 1.61 -12.40 6.44
N ASN A 105 1.61 -12.44 5.11
CA ASN A 105 1.79 -11.24 4.28
C ASN A 105 0.58 -10.31 4.40
N GLN A 106 -0.65 -10.83 4.35
CA GLN A 106 -1.87 -10.07 4.57
C GLN A 106 -1.86 -9.36 5.93
N PHE A 107 -1.47 -10.08 6.98
CA PHE A 107 -1.36 -9.49 8.32
C PHE A 107 -0.33 -8.35 8.36
N ARG A 108 0.83 -8.51 7.73
CA ARG A 108 1.84 -7.45 7.63
C ARG A 108 1.32 -6.22 6.90
N ASN A 109 0.68 -6.44 5.75
CA ASN A 109 0.06 -5.36 4.98
C ASN A 109 -0.99 -4.62 5.83
N GLN A 110 -1.83 -5.35 6.57
CA GLN A 110 -2.85 -4.74 7.41
C GLN A 110 -2.25 -3.91 8.56
N VAL A 111 -1.17 -4.38 9.17
CA VAL A 111 -0.44 -3.62 10.21
C VAL A 111 0.13 -2.33 9.61
N GLU A 112 0.76 -2.39 8.42
CA GLU A 112 1.28 -1.21 7.72
C GLU A 112 0.16 -0.23 7.36
N ILE A 113 -0.97 -0.70 6.83
CA ILE A 113 -2.15 0.13 6.53
C ILE A 113 -2.62 0.86 7.79
N ASN A 114 -2.81 0.16 8.90
CA ASN A 114 -3.28 0.74 10.15
C ASN A 114 -2.31 1.82 10.70
N GLU A 115 -1.01 1.63 10.51
CA GLU A 115 0.01 2.61 10.90
C GLU A 115 -0.05 3.86 10.02
N LEU A 116 -0.13 3.68 8.69
CA LEU A 116 -0.26 4.78 7.74
C LEU A 116 -1.55 5.59 7.97
N GLU A 117 -2.66 4.92 8.24
CA GLU A 117 -3.93 5.57 8.56
C GLU A 117 -3.83 6.40 9.84
N ARG A 118 -3.25 5.85 10.92
CA ARG A 118 -3.01 6.62 12.15
C ARG A 118 -2.18 7.86 11.93
N ASN A 119 -1.12 7.75 11.12
CA ASN A 119 -0.25 8.87 10.79
C ASN A 119 -0.98 9.94 9.96
N ASN A 120 -1.98 9.55 9.19
CA ASN A 120 -2.75 10.42 8.32
C ASN A 120 -3.93 11.12 9.02
N ILE A 121 -4.39 10.66 10.19
CA ILE A 121 -5.62 11.17 10.83
C ILE A 121 -5.60 12.68 10.98
N LYS A 122 -4.54 13.25 11.56
CA LYS A 122 -4.47 14.69 11.82
C LYS A 122 -4.52 15.52 10.54
N ILE A 123 -3.76 15.11 9.52
CA ILE A 123 -3.74 15.80 8.23
C ILE A 123 -5.09 15.67 7.53
N ARG A 124 -5.70 14.48 7.56
CA ARG A 124 -7.05 14.25 6.98
C ARG A 124 -8.09 15.18 7.57
N VAL A 125 -8.08 15.33 8.91
CA VAL A 125 -9.01 16.25 9.60
C VAL A 125 -8.72 17.68 9.20
N ALA A 126 -7.46 18.12 9.18
CA ALA A 126 -7.10 19.47 8.76
C ALA A 126 -7.53 19.76 7.31
N VAL A 127 -7.28 18.83 6.38
CA VAL A 127 -7.69 18.98 4.98
C VAL A 127 -9.21 18.95 4.81
N SER A 128 -9.95 18.19 5.63
CA SER A 128 -11.42 18.16 5.56
C SER A 128 -12.08 19.48 5.92
N MET A 129 -11.42 20.29 6.75
CA MET A 129 -11.92 21.62 7.20
C MET A 129 -11.69 22.74 6.20
N LEU A 130 -10.91 22.49 5.15
CA LEU A 130 -10.62 23.48 4.10
C LEU A 130 -11.76 23.62 3.11
N ASP A 131 -11.82 24.80 2.45
CA ASP A 131 -12.75 25.08 1.38
C ASP A 131 -12.48 24.23 0.13
N GLU A 132 -13.47 24.09 -0.74
CA GLU A 132 -13.37 23.26 -1.95
C GLU A 132 -12.28 23.73 -2.91
N GLU A 133 -12.05 25.04 -3.05
CA GLU A 133 -10.96 25.61 -3.86
C GLU A 133 -9.59 25.24 -3.27
N GLN A 134 -9.44 25.33 -1.95
CA GLN A 134 -8.23 24.96 -1.23
C GLN A 134 -7.97 23.47 -1.32
N LYS A 135 -9.00 22.61 -1.23
CA LYS A 135 -8.88 21.15 -1.42
C LYS A 135 -8.42 20.81 -2.82
N LYS A 136 -8.96 21.48 -3.87
CA LYS A 136 -8.50 21.32 -5.26
C LYS A 136 -7.03 21.70 -5.40
N PHE A 137 -6.62 22.85 -4.82
CA PHE A 137 -5.22 23.27 -4.82
C PHE A 137 -4.31 22.20 -4.19
N ILE A 138 -4.66 21.72 -2.98
CA ILE A 138 -3.91 20.66 -2.28
C ILE A 138 -3.80 19.41 -3.15
N TYR A 139 -4.88 18.99 -3.76
CA TYR A 139 -4.90 17.82 -4.63
C TYR A 139 -3.97 17.99 -5.83
N PHE A 140 -4.03 19.11 -6.53
CA PHE A 140 -3.14 19.36 -7.67
C PHE A 140 -1.68 19.46 -7.24
N LYS A 141 -1.39 20.17 -6.14
CA LYS A 141 -0.02 20.41 -5.70
C LYS A 141 0.63 19.17 -5.12
N TYR A 142 -0.04 18.49 -4.18
CA TYR A 142 0.58 17.43 -3.38
C TYR A 142 0.28 16.01 -3.88
N ASN A 143 -0.86 15.79 -4.50
CA ASN A 143 -1.19 14.48 -5.08
C ASN A 143 -0.69 14.34 -6.52
N LYS A 144 -1.01 15.32 -7.39
CA LYS A 144 -0.57 15.34 -8.79
C LYS A 144 0.85 15.88 -8.97
N LYS A 145 1.43 16.54 -7.97
CA LYS A 145 2.76 17.18 -8.00
C LYS A 145 2.89 18.24 -9.12
N MET A 146 1.80 18.95 -9.42
CA MET A 146 1.78 19.97 -10.47
C MET A 146 2.61 21.20 -10.07
N PRO A 147 3.24 21.89 -11.05
CA PRO A 147 3.86 23.18 -10.84
C PRO A 147 2.80 24.26 -10.57
N ILE A 148 3.19 25.37 -9.92
CA ILE A 148 2.25 26.44 -9.54
C ILE A 148 1.59 27.08 -10.75
N GLU A 149 2.31 27.19 -11.86
CA GLU A 149 1.83 27.72 -13.13
C GLU A 149 0.65 26.91 -13.67
N GLY A 150 0.80 25.56 -13.70
CA GLY A 150 -0.26 24.66 -14.14
C GLY A 150 -1.48 24.67 -13.19
N ILE A 151 -1.26 24.85 -11.88
CA ILE A 151 -2.35 24.99 -10.92
C ILE A 151 -3.09 26.31 -11.12
N ALA A 152 -2.37 27.38 -11.45
CA ALA A 152 -2.95 28.68 -11.74
C ALA A 152 -3.89 28.61 -12.96
N GLU A 153 -3.49 27.89 -14.00
CA GLU A 153 -4.31 27.64 -15.20
C GLU A 153 -5.56 26.81 -14.86
N GLU A 154 -5.41 25.70 -14.13
CA GLU A 154 -6.52 24.82 -13.74
C GLU A 154 -7.57 25.50 -12.83
N LEU A 155 -7.13 26.43 -11.98
CA LEU A 155 -8.01 27.17 -11.07
C LEU A 155 -8.46 28.53 -11.66
N ASN A 156 -8.04 28.89 -12.86
CA ASN A 156 -8.29 30.22 -13.50
C ASN A 156 -7.84 31.38 -12.60
N LEU A 157 -6.69 31.25 -11.95
CA LEU A 157 -6.12 32.24 -11.06
C LEU A 157 -4.83 32.84 -11.64
N SER A 158 -4.48 34.06 -11.21
CA SER A 158 -3.15 34.57 -11.51
C SER A 158 -2.08 33.80 -10.71
N ILE A 159 -0.87 33.65 -11.26
CA ILE A 159 0.27 32.99 -10.58
C ILE A 159 0.50 33.62 -9.19
N ARG A 160 0.41 34.92 -9.07
CA ARG A 160 0.56 35.67 -7.81
C ARG A 160 -0.53 35.27 -6.78
N THR A 161 -1.77 35.16 -7.24
CA THR A 161 -2.90 34.73 -6.40
C THR A 161 -2.69 33.29 -5.94
N THR A 162 -2.22 32.42 -6.81
CA THR A 162 -1.94 31.01 -6.51
C THR A 162 -0.85 30.84 -5.45
N TYR A 163 0.21 31.67 -5.47
CA TYR A 163 1.21 31.69 -4.38
C TYR A 163 0.62 32.18 -3.05
N ARG A 164 -0.28 33.20 -3.08
CA ARG A 164 -0.97 33.65 -1.86
C ARG A 164 -1.88 32.56 -1.30
N LEU A 165 -2.65 31.91 -2.16
CA LEU A 165 -3.51 30.78 -1.78
C LEU A 165 -2.70 29.65 -1.15
N ARG A 166 -1.55 29.27 -1.75
CA ARG A 166 -0.65 28.28 -1.14
C ARG A 166 -0.24 28.67 0.27
N LYS A 167 0.19 29.91 0.47
CA LYS A 167 0.63 30.39 1.79
C LYS A 167 -0.51 30.32 2.79
N GLN A 168 -1.70 30.83 2.42
CA GLN A 168 -2.89 30.80 3.26
C GLN A 168 -3.26 29.38 3.67
N ILE A 169 -3.32 28.44 2.72
CA ILE A 169 -3.65 27.03 2.99
C ILE A 169 -2.67 26.41 4.00
N ILE A 170 -1.36 26.63 3.80
CA ILE A 170 -0.37 26.05 4.71
C ILE A 170 -0.48 26.65 6.10
N GLU A 171 -0.74 27.96 6.22
CA GLU A 171 -0.96 28.62 7.53
C GLU A 171 -2.23 28.08 8.23
N GLU A 172 -3.31 27.82 7.50
CA GLU A 172 -4.52 27.23 8.04
C GLU A 172 -4.27 25.79 8.51
N VAL A 173 -3.61 24.97 7.68
CA VAL A 173 -3.25 23.61 8.06
C VAL A 173 -2.30 23.59 9.27
N MET A 174 -1.34 24.53 9.35
CA MET A 174 -0.43 24.65 10.51
C MET A 174 -1.15 24.91 11.82
N LYS A 175 -2.25 25.67 11.79
CA LYS A 175 -3.04 25.96 13.00
C LYS A 175 -3.83 24.76 13.51
N LEU A 176 -4.09 23.79 12.62
CA LEU A 176 -4.89 22.59 12.92
C LEU A 176 -4.04 21.38 13.29
N LEU A 177 -2.69 21.44 13.13
CA LEU A 177 -1.73 20.35 13.39
C LEU A 177 -0.98 20.50 14.70
#